data_ed78ad9deb211f0f015149d2671ea316
#
_entry.id   ed78ad9deb211f0f015149d2671ea316
#
_cell.length_a   1.000
_cell.length_b   1.000
_cell.length_c   1.000
_cell.angle_alpha   90.00
_cell.angle_beta   90.00
_cell.angle_gamma   90.00
#
_symmetry.space_group_name_H-M   'P 1'
#
loop_
_entity.id
_entity.type
_entity.pdbx_description
1 polymer ?
#
loop_
_entity_poly.entity_id
_entity_poly.type
_entity_poly.pdbx_seq_one_letter_code
_entity_poly.pdbx_strand_id
1 'polypeptide(L)'
;MEMEIKDFKGKRLDDEDFSGKRLEGYDFSDAELVSCNFDKAVILSSSFKKATVTGCRFRGAKIEWTDFRYASFENGTFEDAVIENCDFYRTFFDGIILFNHSKVKDCSLNKTYFGDSAFIKRENIVNGRLIQQDKSAWRRFLVEWHEHSLGERTNDSNVISAWSPDEAISHRWAEAEELFKNFNAMWTGHGFIADGNWAYVRGRKMERKRMISELTDRAVPFVVKLKNLWHILTNFFSDLLFGYGESMVKMVLTYIVTVFLFAWLFSSNVSLLEYGQALAVSLKNMAGMDSDVIRDVSPLVDMLNVIQTTIGIILTGIFGFILGNKIRNQ
;
A
#
# COMPACT_ATOMS: atom_id res chain seq x y z
N MET A 1 -38.25 -20.43 9.08
CA MET A 1 -38.27 -20.15 7.64
C MET A 1 -36.93 -20.65 7.14
N GLU A 2 -36.88 -21.89 6.64
CA GLU A 2 -35.67 -22.45 6.07
C GLU A 2 -35.25 -21.56 4.89
N MET A 3 -34.02 -21.03 4.94
CA MET A 3 -33.44 -20.33 3.79
C MET A 3 -33.22 -21.38 2.70
N GLU A 4 -33.96 -21.27 1.61
CA GLU A 4 -33.73 -22.08 0.42
C GLU A 4 -32.40 -21.64 -0.17
N ILE A 5 -31.33 -22.37 0.16
CA ILE A 5 -30.00 -22.15 -0.43
C ILE A 5 -30.11 -22.55 -1.88
N LYS A 6 -30.09 -21.56 -2.77
CA LYS A 6 -30.01 -21.85 -4.22
C LYS A 6 -28.59 -22.27 -4.54
N ASP A 7 -28.44 -23.55 -4.80
CA ASP A 7 -27.19 -24.20 -5.13
C ASP A 7 -26.97 -24.22 -6.63
N PHE A 8 -26.05 -23.37 -7.10
CA PHE A 8 -25.57 -23.33 -8.49
C PHE A 8 -24.14 -23.89 -8.64
N LYS A 9 -23.66 -24.58 -7.61
CA LYS A 9 -22.31 -25.13 -7.59
C LYS A 9 -22.04 -26.02 -8.81
N GLY A 10 -20.95 -25.71 -9.53
CA GLY A 10 -20.51 -26.45 -10.71
C GLY A 10 -21.48 -26.37 -11.91
N LYS A 11 -22.51 -25.50 -11.85
CA LYS A 11 -23.44 -25.34 -12.97
C LYS A 11 -22.94 -24.30 -13.95
N ARG A 12 -23.38 -24.45 -15.20
CA ARG A 12 -23.25 -23.42 -16.23
C ARG A 12 -24.54 -22.61 -16.29
N LEU A 13 -24.39 -21.28 -16.24
CA LEU A 13 -25.46 -20.30 -16.32
C LEU A 13 -25.12 -19.33 -17.46
N ASP A 14 -25.97 -19.27 -18.45
CA ASP A 14 -25.83 -18.40 -19.61
C ASP A 14 -26.97 -17.37 -19.60
N ASP A 15 -26.64 -16.07 -19.74
CA ASP A 15 -27.57 -14.95 -19.85
C ASP A 15 -28.62 -14.83 -18.71
N GLU A 16 -28.31 -15.41 -17.53
CA GLU A 16 -29.23 -15.37 -16.38
C GLU A 16 -29.35 -13.97 -15.79
N ASP A 17 -30.57 -13.56 -15.42
CA ASP A 17 -30.86 -12.26 -14.86
C ASP A 17 -31.09 -12.32 -13.34
N PHE A 18 -30.10 -11.84 -12.60
CA PHE A 18 -30.13 -11.64 -11.16
C PHE A 18 -30.21 -10.14 -10.76
N SER A 19 -30.48 -9.26 -11.73
CA SER A 19 -30.50 -7.81 -11.48
C SER A 19 -31.51 -7.41 -10.40
N GLY A 20 -31.08 -6.56 -9.48
CA GLY A 20 -31.89 -6.08 -8.37
C GLY A 20 -32.31 -7.15 -7.35
N LYS A 21 -31.92 -8.40 -7.53
CA LYS A 21 -32.29 -9.49 -6.60
C LYS A 21 -31.42 -9.44 -5.34
N ARG A 22 -31.98 -9.96 -4.22
CA ARG A 22 -31.25 -10.25 -3.01
C ARG A 22 -30.77 -11.71 -3.06
N LEU A 23 -29.46 -11.87 -3.16
CA LEU A 23 -28.79 -13.17 -3.21
C LEU A 23 -28.04 -13.37 -1.89
N GLU A 24 -28.65 -14.05 -0.95
CA GLU A 24 -28.08 -14.30 0.36
C GLU A 24 -27.85 -15.81 0.53
N GLY A 25 -26.59 -16.20 0.83
CA GLY A 25 -26.21 -17.59 0.97
C GLY A 25 -26.23 -18.41 -0.31
N TYR A 26 -26.09 -17.76 -1.47
CA TYR A 26 -26.04 -18.47 -2.76
C TYR A 26 -24.66 -19.10 -2.99
N ASP A 27 -24.64 -20.32 -3.50
CA ASP A 27 -23.41 -21.03 -3.86
C ASP A 27 -23.24 -21.11 -5.38
N PHE A 28 -22.35 -20.28 -5.92
CA PHE A 28 -21.88 -20.32 -7.32
C PHE A 28 -20.46 -20.90 -7.40
N SER A 29 -20.00 -21.65 -6.39
CA SER A 29 -18.66 -22.21 -6.38
C SER A 29 -18.48 -23.18 -7.54
N ASP A 30 -17.30 -23.11 -8.19
CA ASP A 30 -16.96 -23.93 -9.37
C ASP A 30 -17.93 -23.74 -10.57
N ALA A 31 -18.84 -22.74 -10.52
CA ALA A 31 -19.80 -22.48 -11.61
C ALA A 31 -19.15 -21.74 -12.78
N GLU A 32 -19.73 -21.95 -13.98
CA GLU A 32 -19.43 -21.17 -15.17
C GLU A 32 -20.57 -20.18 -15.42
N LEU A 33 -20.29 -18.89 -15.29
CA LEU A 33 -21.25 -17.80 -15.46
C LEU A 33 -20.89 -17.02 -16.72
N VAL A 34 -21.76 -17.00 -17.71
CA VAL A 34 -21.52 -16.32 -18.97
C VAL A 34 -22.62 -15.28 -19.20
N SER A 35 -22.21 -14.03 -19.41
CA SER A 35 -23.11 -12.89 -19.69
C SER A 35 -24.21 -12.66 -18.65
N CYS A 36 -24.08 -13.19 -17.43
CA CYS A 36 -25.08 -13.03 -16.38
C CYS A 36 -25.15 -11.59 -15.88
N ASN A 37 -26.36 -11.17 -15.50
CA ASN A 37 -26.63 -9.82 -15.05
C ASN A 37 -26.88 -9.78 -13.53
N PHE A 38 -25.94 -9.16 -12.78
CA PHE A 38 -26.07 -8.89 -11.34
C PHE A 38 -26.19 -7.37 -11.06
N ASP A 39 -26.59 -6.56 -12.04
CA ASP A 39 -26.72 -5.11 -11.87
C ASP A 39 -27.68 -4.80 -10.70
N LYS A 40 -27.19 -3.95 -9.76
CA LYS A 40 -27.94 -3.54 -8.55
C LYS A 40 -28.37 -4.71 -7.64
N ALA A 41 -27.83 -5.90 -7.84
CA ALA A 41 -28.07 -7.02 -6.93
C ALA A 41 -27.48 -6.75 -5.55
N VAL A 42 -28.09 -7.33 -4.52
CA VAL A 42 -27.57 -7.35 -3.15
C VAL A 42 -27.08 -8.77 -2.87
N ILE A 43 -25.77 -8.96 -2.91
CA ILE A 43 -25.10 -10.27 -2.78
C ILE A 43 -24.49 -10.33 -1.39
N LEU A 44 -24.96 -11.25 -0.56
CA LEU A 44 -24.55 -11.36 0.85
C LEU A 44 -24.17 -12.79 1.19
N SER A 45 -23.06 -12.96 1.89
CA SER A 45 -22.61 -14.27 2.42
C SER A 45 -22.69 -15.39 1.36
N SER A 46 -22.36 -15.06 0.12
CA SER A 46 -22.45 -15.95 -1.05
C SER A 46 -21.06 -16.39 -1.49
N SER A 47 -21.00 -17.46 -2.30
CA SER A 47 -19.74 -18.00 -2.78
C SER A 47 -19.66 -18.01 -4.30
N PHE A 48 -18.61 -17.42 -4.85
CA PHE A 48 -18.16 -17.52 -6.24
C PHE A 48 -16.79 -18.19 -6.32
N LYS A 49 -16.45 -18.98 -5.31
CA LYS A 49 -15.14 -19.60 -5.21
C LYS A 49 -14.86 -20.52 -6.39
N LYS A 50 -13.69 -20.30 -7.03
CA LYS A 50 -13.30 -21.03 -8.25
C LYS A 50 -14.28 -20.88 -9.43
N ALA A 51 -15.24 -19.96 -9.37
CA ALA A 51 -16.13 -19.72 -10.49
C ALA A 51 -15.39 -19.09 -11.66
N THR A 52 -15.81 -19.44 -12.87
CA THR A 52 -15.43 -18.74 -14.09
C THR A 52 -16.54 -17.78 -14.47
N VAL A 53 -16.25 -16.49 -14.54
CA VAL A 53 -17.23 -15.40 -14.69
C VAL A 53 -16.86 -14.59 -15.92
N THR A 54 -17.54 -14.82 -17.03
CA THR A 54 -17.23 -14.21 -18.33
C THR A 54 -18.34 -13.26 -18.77
N GLY A 55 -18.00 -12.01 -19.07
CA GLY A 55 -18.94 -11.03 -19.61
C GLY A 55 -20.05 -10.59 -18.62
N CYS A 56 -19.93 -10.91 -17.33
CA CYS A 56 -20.97 -10.63 -16.36
C CYS A 56 -20.95 -9.17 -15.86
N ARG A 57 -22.12 -8.68 -15.48
CA ARG A 57 -22.28 -7.30 -14.99
C ARG A 57 -22.67 -7.27 -13.52
N PHE A 58 -21.97 -6.43 -12.75
CA PHE A 58 -22.22 -6.16 -11.33
C PHE A 58 -22.39 -4.65 -11.08
N ARG A 59 -22.90 -3.89 -12.04
CA ARG A 59 -23.03 -2.43 -11.95
C ARG A 59 -23.96 -2.02 -10.82
N GLY A 60 -23.45 -1.18 -9.89
CA GLY A 60 -24.22 -0.73 -8.74
C GLY A 60 -24.61 -1.85 -7.77
N ALA A 61 -24.01 -3.03 -7.88
CA ALA A 61 -24.24 -4.13 -6.96
C ALA A 61 -23.68 -3.82 -5.57
N LYS A 62 -24.35 -4.32 -4.53
CA LYS A 62 -23.89 -4.31 -3.15
C LYS A 62 -23.44 -5.72 -2.78
N ILE A 63 -22.14 -5.90 -2.54
CA ILE A 63 -21.54 -7.21 -2.35
C ILE A 63 -20.86 -7.23 -0.99
N GLU A 64 -21.30 -8.07 -0.09
CA GLU A 64 -20.78 -8.17 1.27
C GLU A 64 -20.53 -9.63 1.67
N TRP A 65 -19.44 -9.87 2.40
CA TRP A 65 -19.08 -11.20 2.93
C TRP A 65 -19.13 -12.31 1.88
N THR A 66 -18.69 -12.00 0.65
CA THR A 66 -18.75 -12.92 -0.49
C THR A 66 -17.36 -13.49 -0.80
N ASP A 67 -17.32 -14.81 -1.03
CA ASP A 67 -16.09 -15.55 -1.33
C ASP A 67 -15.82 -15.56 -2.84
N PHE A 68 -14.76 -14.87 -3.25
CA PHE A 68 -14.28 -14.86 -4.64
C PHE A 68 -12.92 -15.57 -4.79
N ARG A 69 -12.49 -16.34 -3.78
CA ARG A 69 -11.18 -17.00 -3.84
C ARG A 69 -11.06 -17.89 -5.06
N TYR A 70 -9.94 -17.74 -5.76
CA TYR A 70 -9.61 -18.51 -6.98
C TYR A 70 -10.61 -18.32 -8.12
N ALA A 71 -11.54 -17.39 -8.06
CA ALA A 71 -12.43 -17.08 -9.17
C ALA A 71 -11.65 -16.45 -10.32
N SER A 72 -12.12 -16.66 -11.54
CA SER A 72 -11.60 -16.02 -12.73
C SER A 72 -12.68 -15.14 -13.35
N PHE A 73 -12.40 -13.85 -13.45
CA PHE A 73 -13.27 -12.89 -14.13
C PHE A 73 -12.64 -12.51 -15.46
N GLU A 74 -13.42 -12.63 -16.52
CA GLU A 74 -13.01 -12.23 -17.86
C GLU A 74 -14.08 -11.33 -18.49
N ASN A 75 -13.70 -10.12 -18.87
CA ASN A 75 -14.60 -9.13 -19.48
C ASN A 75 -15.89 -8.89 -18.67
N GLY A 76 -15.94 -7.82 -17.87
CA GLY A 76 -17.09 -7.57 -17.02
C GLY A 76 -17.08 -6.15 -16.42
N THR A 77 -18.05 -5.85 -15.55
CA THR A 77 -18.08 -4.54 -14.92
C THR A 77 -18.53 -4.60 -13.46
N PHE A 78 -17.82 -3.86 -12.62
CA PHE A 78 -18.15 -3.53 -11.24
C PHE A 78 -18.38 -2.02 -11.06
N GLU A 79 -18.73 -1.30 -12.13
CA GLU A 79 -18.97 0.13 -12.06
C GLU A 79 -20.02 0.46 -10.98
N ASP A 80 -19.75 1.51 -10.19
CA ASP A 80 -20.61 1.95 -9.08
C ASP A 80 -20.89 0.88 -8.00
N ALA A 81 -20.23 -0.28 -8.04
CA ALA A 81 -20.43 -1.34 -7.06
C ALA A 81 -19.81 -0.98 -5.70
N VAL A 82 -20.45 -1.45 -4.63
CA VAL A 82 -19.95 -1.37 -3.26
C VAL A 82 -19.60 -2.78 -2.79
N ILE A 83 -18.31 -3.01 -2.54
CA ILE A 83 -17.76 -4.33 -2.21
C ILE A 83 -17.09 -4.25 -0.85
N GLU A 84 -17.66 -4.94 0.15
CA GLU A 84 -17.18 -4.88 1.53
C GLU A 84 -16.95 -6.28 2.13
N ASN A 85 -15.89 -6.44 2.92
CA ASN A 85 -15.59 -7.67 3.65
C ASN A 85 -15.49 -8.94 2.77
N CYS A 86 -15.08 -8.80 1.50
CA CYS A 86 -14.98 -9.91 0.55
C CYS A 86 -13.56 -10.45 0.44
N ASP A 87 -13.43 -11.75 0.12
CA ASP A 87 -12.12 -12.38 -0.07
C ASP A 87 -11.84 -12.65 -1.55
N PHE A 88 -10.87 -11.93 -2.09
CA PHE A 88 -10.36 -12.07 -3.46
C PHE A 88 -9.00 -12.81 -3.50
N TYR A 89 -8.70 -13.63 -2.53
CA TYR A 89 -7.43 -14.36 -2.50
C TYR A 89 -7.25 -15.19 -3.79
N ARG A 90 -6.16 -14.93 -4.53
CA ARG A 90 -5.86 -15.57 -5.81
C ARG A 90 -6.98 -15.46 -6.86
N THR A 91 -7.79 -14.43 -6.81
CA THR A 91 -8.74 -14.12 -7.88
C THR A 91 -7.99 -13.57 -9.09
N PHE A 92 -8.43 -13.96 -10.28
CA PHE A 92 -7.91 -13.44 -11.53
C PHE A 92 -8.93 -12.49 -12.17
N PHE A 93 -8.47 -11.29 -12.52
CA PHE A 93 -9.21 -10.35 -13.34
C PHE A 93 -8.46 -10.17 -14.65
N ASP A 94 -9.04 -10.60 -15.77
CA ASP A 94 -8.45 -10.50 -17.09
C ASP A 94 -9.42 -9.90 -18.13
N GLY A 95 -8.89 -9.54 -19.30
CA GLY A 95 -9.67 -8.81 -20.28
C GLY A 95 -10.11 -7.42 -19.78
N ILE A 96 -11.23 -6.91 -20.26
CA ILE A 96 -11.74 -5.58 -19.90
C ILE A 96 -12.63 -5.70 -18.67
N ILE A 97 -12.11 -5.31 -17.51
CA ILE A 97 -12.89 -5.22 -16.26
C ILE A 97 -12.94 -3.77 -15.78
N LEU A 98 -14.14 -3.23 -15.63
CA LEU A 98 -14.37 -1.84 -15.26
C LEU A 98 -14.71 -1.72 -13.76
N PHE A 99 -13.89 -0.95 -13.03
CA PHE A 99 -14.11 -0.61 -11.62
C PHE A 99 -14.43 0.88 -11.40
N ASN A 100 -14.89 1.60 -12.44
CA ASN A 100 -15.17 3.03 -12.32
C ASN A 100 -16.15 3.32 -11.17
N HIS A 101 -15.80 4.28 -10.31
CA HIS A 101 -16.59 4.69 -9.14
C HIS A 101 -16.91 3.59 -8.13
N SER A 102 -16.40 2.37 -8.31
CA SER A 102 -16.62 1.30 -7.33
C SER A 102 -15.89 1.60 -6.02
N LYS A 103 -16.37 1.02 -4.92
CA LYS A 103 -15.80 1.16 -3.59
C LYS A 103 -15.45 -0.22 -3.04
N VAL A 104 -14.17 -0.43 -2.76
CA VAL A 104 -13.66 -1.66 -2.17
C VAL A 104 -13.17 -1.34 -0.76
N LYS A 105 -13.82 -1.96 0.24
CA LYS A 105 -13.56 -1.69 1.64
C LYS A 105 -13.42 -3.00 2.42
N ASP A 106 -12.40 -3.04 3.27
CA ASP A 106 -12.15 -4.16 4.18
C ASP A 106 -12.12 -5.53 3.47
N CYS A 107 -11.66 -5.57 2.22
CA CYS A 107 -11.50 -6.78 1.41
C CYS A 107 -10.06 -7.28 1.45
N SER A 108 -9.90 -8.61 1.36
CA SER A 108 -8.61 -9.25 1.11
C SER A 108 -8.32 -9.28 -0.39
N LEU A 109 -7.25 -8.64 -0.82
CA LEU A 109 -6.77 -8.63 -2.20
C LEU A 109 -5.44 -9.40 -2.33
N ASN A 110 -5.13 -10.27 -1.39
CA ASN A 110 -3.87 -10.98 -1.35
C ASN A 110 -3.74 -11.93 -2.56
N LYS A 111 -2.61 -11.79 -3.28
CA LYS A 111 -2.31 -12.57 -4.48
C LYS A 111 -3.38 -12.46 -5.59
N THR A 112 -4.22 -11.44 -5.54
CA THR A 112 -5.13 -11.12 -6.66
C THR A 112 -4.29 -10.69 -7.86
N TYR A 113 -4.60 -11.24 -9.02
CA TYR A 113 -4.00 -10.85 -10.29
C TYR A 113 -4.92 -9.88 -11.03
N PHE A 114 -4.35 -8.82 -11.57
CA PHE A 114 -5.02 -7.88 -12.45
C PHE A 114 -4.27 -7.86 -13.78
N GLY A 115 -4.96 -8.21 -14.87
CA GLY A 115 -4.43 -8.15 -16.23
C GLY A 115 -4.29 -6.73 -16.75
N ASP A 116 -3.75 -6.59 -17.96
CA ASP A 116 -3.40 -5.28 -18.54
C ASP A 116 -4.58 -4.31 -18.71
N SER A 117 -5.81 -4.85 -18.87
CA SER A 117 -7.02 -4.03 -19.05
C SER A 117 -8.03 -4.18 -17.89
N ALA A 118 -7.62 -4.83 -16.81
CA ALA A 118 -8.44 -5.10 -15.63
C ALA A 118 -7.71 -4.64 -14.39
N PHE A 119 -7.91 -3.41 -13.94
CA PHE A 119 -7.23 -2.90 -12.77
C PHE A 119 -8.09 -2.01 -11.90
N ILE A 120 -7.85 -2.10 -10.62
CA ILE A 120 -8.42 -1.24 -9.59
C ILE A 120 -7.56 0.02 -9.45
N LYS A 121 -8.19 1.20 -9.33
CA LYS A 121 -7.49 2.46 -9.05
C LYS A 121 -7.45 2.74 -7.55
N ARG A 122 -6.58 3.65 -7.15
CA ARG A 122 -6.49 4.11 -5.77
C ARG A 122 -7.82 4.65 -5.24
N GLU A 123 -8.58 5.36 -6.07
CA GLU A 123 -9.89 5.93 -5.71
C GLU A 123 -10.93 4.87 -5.33
N ASN A 124 -10.77 3.65 -5.84
CA ASN A 124 -11.65 2.53 -5.51
C ASN A 124 -11.39 1.98 -4.08
N ILE A 125 -10.17 2.17 -3.55
CA ILE A 125 -9.83 1.70 -2.20
C ILE A 125 -10.29 2.74 -1.18
N VAL A 126 -11.31 2.42 -0.40
CA VAL A 126 -11.91 3.34 0.57
C VAL A 126 -10.87 3.83 1.57
N ASN A 127 -10.74 5.15 1.70
CA ASN A 127 -9.74 5.83 2.53
C ASN A 127 -8.28 5.44 2.20
N GLY A 128 -8.02 4.78 1.08
CA GLY A 128 -6.70 4.27 0.72
C GLY A 128 -6.11 3.33 1.78
N ARG A 129 -6.95 2.54 2.46
CA ARG A 129 -6.55 1.61 3.53
C ARG A 129 -6.81 0.18 3.12
N LEU A 130 -5.81 -0.66 3.36
CA LEU A 130 -5.96 -2.12 3.29
C LEU A 130 -6.48 -2.65 4.63
N ILE A 131 -7.25 -3.72 4.60
CA ILE A 131 -7.82 -4.35 5.80
C ILE A 131 -6.75 -4.74 6.82
N GLN A 132 -5.57 -5.19 6.38
CA GLN A 132 -4.43 -5.55 7.23
C GLN A 132 -3.92 -4.38 8.08
N GLN A 133 -4.20 -3.14 7.71
CA GLN A 133 -3.80 -1.95 8.46
C GLN A 133 -4.68 -1.71 9.70
N ASP A 134 -5.88 -2.27 9.73
CA ASP A 134 -6.78 -2.27 10.89
C ASP A 134 -6.75 -3.64 11.57
N LYS A 135 -6.13 -3.71 12.76
CA LYS A 135 -5.99 -4.99 13.50
C LYS A 135 -7.34 -5.62 13.83
N SER A 136 -8.33 -4.80 14.16
CA SER A 136 -9.65 -5.28 14.58
C SER A 136 -10.47 -5.77 13.38
N ALA A 137 -10.42 -5.03 12.27
CA ALA A 137 -11.08 -5.43 11.03
C ALA A 137 -10.44 -6.70 10.46
N TRP A 138 -9.10 -6.75 10.43
CA TRP A 138 -8.37 -7.92 9.96
C TRP A 138 -8.63 -9.16 10.81
N ARG A 139 -8.68 -9.01 12.15
CA ARG A 139 -9.00 -10.12 13.05
C ARG A 139 -10.42 -10.66 12.81
N ARG A 140 -11.43 -9.78 12.69
CA ARG A 140 -12.80 -10.20 12.38
C ARG A 140 -12.87 -10.93 11.05
N PHE A 141 -12.23 -10.38 10.03
CA PHE A 141 -12.14 -11.01 8.71
C PHE A 141 -11.54 -12.41 8.79
N LEU A 142 -10.40 -12.58 9.46
CA LEU A 142 -9.73 -13.87 9.60
C LEU A 142 -10.57 -14.88 10.36
N VAL A 143 -11.28 -14.49 11.42
CA VAL A 143 -12.16 -15.39 12.20
C VAL A 143 -13.33 -15.83 11.34
N GLU A 144 -14.03 -14.92 10.69
CA GLU A 144 -15.17 -15.23 9.83
C GLU A 144 -14.76 -16.16 8.67
N TRP A 145 -13.67 -15.84 7.99
CA TRP A 145 -13.19 -16.63 6.88
C TRP A 145 -12.43 -17.90 7.31
N HIS A 146 -11.98 -17.99 8.57
CA HIS A 146 -11.28 -19.17 9.09
C HIS A 146 -12.22 -20.37 9.18
N GLU A 147 -13.41 -20.19 9.69
CA GLU A 147 -14.41 -21.27 9.78
C GLU A 147 -14.79 -21.82 8.41
N HIS A 148 -14.81 -20.97 7.37
CA HIS A 148 -15.17 -21.35 6.00
C HIS A 148 -13.98 -21.85 5.16
N SER A 149 -12.74 -21.65 5.58
CA SER A 149 -11.56 -21.83 4.72
C SER A 149 -10.49 -22.79 5.24
N LEU A 150 -10.60 -23.31 6.45
CA LEU A 150 -9.55 -24.13 7.09
C LEU A 150 -9.13 -25.36 6.28
N GLY A 151 -10.07 -26.01 5.61
CA GLY A 151 -9.78 -27.24 4.85
C GLY A 151 -8.98 -27.02 3.55
N GLU A 152 -8.91 -25.79 3.02
CA GLU A 152 -8.41 -25.54 1.67
C GLU A 152 -7.13 -24.72 1.60
N ARG A 153 -6.91 -23.85 2.57
CA ARG A 153 -5.63 -23.15 2.68
C ARG A 153 -4.49 -24.09 3.13
N THR A 154 -4.82 -25.26 3.70
CA THR A 154 -3.84 -26.25 4.18
C THR A 154 -3.13 -27.06 3.08
N ASN A 155 -3.68 -27.12 1.87
CA ASN A 155 -3.10 -27.91 0.78
C ASN A 155 -2.08 -27.16 -0.09
N ASP A 156 -1.89 -25.88 0.13
CA ASP A 156 -0.92 -25.09 -0.62
C ASP A 156 0.31 -24.82 0.27
N SER A 157 1.36 -25.63 0.10
CA SER A 157 2.59 -25.63 0.91
C SER A 157 3.36 -24.30 0.97
N ASN A 158 2.93 -23.28 0.21
CA ASN A 158 3.53 -21.95 0.15
C ASN A 158 2.66 -20.85 0.80
N VAL A 159 1.58 -21.20 1.47
CA VAL A 159 0.58 -20.24 1.93
C VAL A 159 0.49 -20.20 3.45
N ILE A 160 0.33 -19.01 3.96
CA ILE A 160 -0.13 -18.57 5.29
C ILE A 160 -1.32 -19.41 5.88
N SER A 161 -1.72 -20.43 5.18
CA SER A 161 -2.89 -21.29 5.41
C SER A 161 -2.84 -22.15 6.67
N ALA A 162 -1.67 -22.35 7.22
CA ALA A 162 -1.49 -23.08 8.47
C ALA A 162 -1.50 -22.17 9.72
N TRP A 163 -1.61 -20.84 9.52
CA TRP A 163 -1.54 -19.92 10.64
C TRP A 163 -2.88 -19.81 11.36
N SER A 164 -2.81 -19.90 12.68
CA SER A 164 -3.91 -19.44 13.51
C SER A 164 -4.23 -17.97 13.23
N PRO A 165 -5.44 -17.47 13.50
CA PRO A 165 -5.76 -16.05 13.34
C PRO A 165 -4.75 -15.12 14.03
N ASP A 166 -4.19 -15.53 15.16
CA ASP A 166 -3.20 -14.74 15.89
C ASP A 166 -1.83 -14.72 15.18
N GLU A 167 -1.41 -15.80 14.54
CA GLU A 167 -0.22 -15.85 13.69
C GLU A 167 -0.40 -14.99 12.44
N ALA A 168 -1.53 -15.12 11.74
CA ALA A 168 -1.85 -14.30 10.59
C ALA A 168 -1.90 -12.79 10.93
N ILE A 169 -2.37 -12.43 12.13
CA ILE A 169 -2.33 -11.04 12.63
C ILE A 169 -0.89 -10.55 12.79
N SER A 170 0.05 -11.40 13.22
CA SER A 170 1.47 -11.02 13.36
C SER A 170 2.11 -10.69 12.00
N HIS A 171 1.71 -11.37 10.94
CA HIS A 171 2.24 -11.21 9.58
C HIS A 171 1.51 -10.15 8.72
N ARG A 172 0.47 -9.50 9.24
CA ARG A 172 -0.34 -8.53 8.50
C ARG A 172 0.45 -7.41 7.82
N TRP A 173 1.59 -7.02 8.38
CA TRP A 173 2.42 -5.98 7.80
C TRP A 173 3.20 -6.45 6.58
N ALA A 174 3.58 -7.74 6.54
CA ALA A 174 4.21 -8.34 5.37
C ALA A 174 3.22 -8.43 4.20
N GLU A 175 1.99 -8.85 4.48
CA GLU A 175 0.92 -8.90 3.47
C GLU A 175 0.57 -7.50 2.93
N ALA A 176 0.44 -6.52 3.82
CA ALA A 176 0.18 -5.13 3.40
C ALA A 176 1.34 -4.54 2.59
N GLU A 177 2.58 -4.86 2.94
CA GLU A 177 3.78 -4.47 2.18
C GLU A 177 3.75 -5.04 0.77
N GLU A 178 3.47 -6.35 0.63
CA GLU A 178 3.39 -7.04 -0.65
C GLU A 178 2.30 -6.43 -1.55
N LEU A 179 1.10 -6.21 -1.00
CA LEU A 179 -0.01 -5.59 -1.73
C LEU A 179 0.34 -4.19 -2.24
N PHE A 180 0.95 -3.35 -1.42
CA PHE A 180 1.36 -2.02 -1.88
C PHE A 180 2.47 -2.07 -2.93
N LYS A 181 3.37 -3.06 -2.88
CA LYS A 181 4.36 -3.28 -3.93
C LYS A 181 3.69 -3.69 -5.24
N ASN A 182 2.70 -4.58 -5.19
CA ASN A 182 1.94 -5.00 -6.35
C ASN A 182 1.15 -3.85 -6.95
N PHE A 183 0.48 -3.02 -6.13
CA PHE A 183 -0.20 -1.81 -6.60
C PHE A 183 0.77 -0.80 -7.21
N ASN A 184 1.95 -0.60 -6.61
CA ASN A 184 2.95 0.28 -7.20
C ASN A 184 3.35 -0.20 -8.61
N ALA A 185 3.66 -1.49 -8.76
CA ALA A 185 4.04 -2.07 -10.04
C ALA A 185 2.90 -1.95 -11.07
N MET A 186 1.68 -2.32 -10.70
CA MET A 186 0.50 -2.26 -11.54
C MET A 186 0.21 -0.82 -12.00
N TRP A 187 0.09 0.13 -11.08
CA TRP A 187 -0.27 1.51 -11.42
C TRP A 187 0.81 2.21 -12.21
N THR A 188 2.09 1.97 -11.87
CA THR A 188 3.21 2.53 -12.64
C THR A 188 3.26 1.94 -14.04
N GLY A 189 3.03 0.64 -14.20
CA GLY A 189 2.98 -0.02 -15.49
C GLY A 189 1.86 0.50 -16.40
N HIS A 190 0.74 0.93 -15.83
CA HIS A 190 -0.39 1.54 -16.55
C HIS A 190 -0.28 3.08 -16.69
N GLY A 191 0.82 3.69 -16.29
CA GLY A 191 1.03 5.14 -16.39
C GLY A 191 0.39 5.97 -15.28
N PHE A 192 -0.22 5.35 -14.25
CA PHE A 192 -0.76 6.06 -13.07
C PHE A 192 0.35 6.34 -12.05
N ILE A 193 1.33 7.15 -12.46
CA ILE A 193 2.57 7.38 -11.70
C ILE A 193 2.29 7.94 -10.30
N ALA A 194 1.34 8.85 -10.16
CA ALA A 194 0.98 9.45 -8.86
C ALA A 194 0.44 8.41 -7.87
N ASP A 195 -0.39 7.48 -8.33
CA ASP A 195 -0.93 6.40 -7.51
C ASP A 195 0.13 5.35 -7.21
N GLY A 196 0.99 5.03 -8.20
CA GLY A 196 2.17 4.18 -8.01
C GLY A 196 3.08 4.72 -6.91
N ASN A 197 3.44 5.99 -6.97
CA ASN A 197 4.27 6.64 -5.96
C ASN A 197 3.60 6.66 -4.58
N TRP A 198 2.29 6.89 -4.53
CA TRP A 198 1.55 6.79 -3.28
C TRP A 198 1.62 5.37 -2.70
N ALA A 199 1.44 4.33 -3.51
CA ALA A 199 1.56 2.94 -3.09
C ALA A 199 2.99 2.61 -2.63
N TYR A 200 4.01 3.09 -3.33
CA TYR A 200 5.41 2.95 -2.95
C TYR A 200 5.67 3.49 -1.53
N VAL A 201 5.24 4.73 -1.26
CA VAL A 201 5.39 5.33 0.08
C VAL A 201 4.68 4.51 1.16
N ARG A 202 3.48 4.00 0.86
CA ARG A 202 2.73 3.15 1.78
C ARG A 202 3.43 1.81 2.02
N GLY A 203 3.92 1.16 0.96
CA GLY A 203 4.71 -0.07 1.05
C GLY A 203 5.94 0.09 1.94
N ARG A 204 6.71 1.18 1.77
CA ARG A 204 7.87 1.49 2.62
C ARG A 204 7.51 1.67 4.09
N LYS A 205 6.33 2.24 4.39
CA LYS A 205 5.83 2.36 5.77
C LYS A 205 5.41 1.00 6.35
N MET A 206 4.83 0.12 5.55
CA MET A 206 4.47 -1.24 5.98
C MET A 206 5.73 -2.08 6.23
N GLU A 207 6.73 -1.99 5.35
CA GLU A 207 8.05 -2.59 5.54
C GLU A 207 8.67 -2.19 6.88
N ARG A 208 8.67 -0.91 7.22
CA ARG A 208 9.16 -0.44 8.52
C ARG A 208 8.38 -1.05 9.69
N LYS A 209 7.04 -1.13 9.59
CA LYS A 209 6.20 -1.74 10.63
C LYS A 209 6.46 -3.24 10.78
N ARG A 210 6.68 -3.95 9.67
CA ARG A 210 7.07 -5.36 9.67
C ARG A 210 8.40 -5.55 10.39
N MET A 211 9.44 -4.81 9.99
CA MET A 211 10.75 -4.89 10.64
C MET A 211 10.69 -4.57 12.14
N ILE A 212 9.87 -3.60 12.57
CA ILE A 212 9.66 -3.30 13.99
C ILE A 212 9.01 -4.49 14.69
N SER A 213 8.01 -5.14 14.09
CA SER A 213 7.39 -6.34 14.69
C SER A 213 8.37 -7.51 14.82
N GLU A 214 9.25 -7.68 13.84
CA GLU A 214 10.31 -8.70 13.85
C GLU A 214 11.37 -8.48 14.95
N LEU A 215 11.60 -7.23 15.39
CA LEU A 215 12.52 -6.96 16.52
C LEU A 215 12.03 -7.57 17.83
N THR A 216 10.71 -7.64 18.02
CA THR A 216 10.09 -8.19 19.24
C THR A 216 9.85 -9.70 19.15
N ASP A 217 9.92 -10.26 17.96
CA ASP A 217 9.72 -11.70 17.74
C ASP A 217 10.93 -12.50 18.23
N ARG A 218 10.70 -13.50 19.10
CA ARG A 218 11.74 -14.37 19.63
C ARG A 218 12.31 -15.36 18.61
N ALA A 219 11.55 -15.68 17.57
CA ALA A 219 11.97 -16.62 16.53
C ALA A 219 13.00 -16.00 15.57
N VAL A 220 13.09 -14.66 15.51
CA VAL A 220 14.02 -13.96 14.60
C VAL A 220 15.43 -13.92 15.17
N PRO A 221 16.46 -14.40 14.41
CA PRO A 221 17.85 -14.38 14.83
C PRO A 221 18.38 -12.97 15.12
N PHE A 222 19.30 -12.85 16.11
CA PHE A 222 19.87 -11.55 16.52
C PHE A 222 20.52 -10.78 15.37
N VAL A 223 21.23 -11.46 14.47
CA VAL A 223 21.88 -10.84 13.30
C VAL A 223 20.85 -10.17 12.38
N VAL A 224 19.70 -10.83 12.18
CA VAL A 224 18.59 -10.26 11.40
C VAL A 224 17.99 -9.03 12.09
N LYS A 225 17.84 -9.08 13.42
CA LYS A 225 17.38 -7.94 14.21
C LYS A 225 18.30 -6.73 14.09
N LEU A 226 19.63 -6.94 14.12
CA LEU A 226 20.60 -5.86 13.97
C LEU A 226 20.53 -5.24 12.56
N LYS A 227 20.42 -6.07 11.51
CA LYS A 227 20.19 -5.61 10.14
C LYS A 227 18.89 -4.82 10.04
N ASN A 228 17.79 -5.33 10.62
CA ASN A 228 16.50 -4.66 10.62
C ASN A 228 16.57 -3.29 11.31
N LEU A 229 17.31 -3.17 12.42
CA LEU A 229 17.49 -1.89 13.11
C LEU A 229 18.12 -0.84 12.20
N TRP A 230 19.16 -1.20 11.45
CA TRP A 230 19.77 -0.29 10.48
C TRP A 230 18.79 0.11 9.36
N HIS A 231 18.03 -0.87 8.83
CA HIS A 231 17.03 -0.59 7.82
C HIS A 231 15.86 0.25 8.35
N ILE A 232 15.45 0.07 9.60
CA ILE A 232 14.43 0.90 10.25
C ILE A 232 14.90 2.35 10.35
N LEU A 233 16.14 2.56 10.77
CA LEU A 233 16.72 3.91 10.87
C LEU A 233 16.80 4.59 9.51
N THR A 234 17.36 3.94 8.51
CA THR A 234 17.45 4.50 7.15
C THR A 234 16.08 4.77 6.53
N ASN A 235 15.13 3.85 6.72
CA ASN A 235 13.75 4.01 6.28
C ASN A 235 13.05 5.17 7.01
N PHE A 236 13.26 5.32 8.33
CA PHE A 236 12.70 6.42 9.11
C PHE A 236 13.24 7.78 8.66
N PHE A 237 14.57 7.90 8.51
CA PHE A 237 15.18 9.14 8.04
C PHE A 237 14.78 9.48 6.60
N SER A 238 14.67 8.49 5.72
CA SER A 238 14.17 8.70 4.37
C SER A 238 12.72 9.22 4.33
N ASP A 239 11.85 8.73 5.23
CA ASP A 239 10.49 9.26 5.39
C ASP A 239 10.48 10.68 5.96
N LEU A 240 11.28 10.89 7.03
CA LEU A 240 11.29 12.16 7.76
C LEU A 240 11.84 13.30 6.89
N LEU A 241 12.99 13.08 6.26
CA LEU A 241 13.73 14.11 5.54
C LEU A 241 13.19 14.36 4.12
N PHE A 242 12.80 13.30 3.42
CA PHE A 242 12.50 13.37 2.00
C PHE A 242 11.13 12.82 1.62
N GLY A 243 10.39 12.21 2.57
CA GLY A 243 9.15 11.50 2.25
C GLY A 243 9.36 10.42 1.18
N TYR A 244 10.48 9.70 1.27
CA TYR A 244 10.96 8.71 0.27
C TYR A 244 11.20 9.28 -1.13
N GLY A 245 11.51 10.58 -1.24
CA GLY A 245 11.70 11.25 -2.52
C GLY A 245 10.42 11.74 -3.21
N GLU A 246 9.28 11.68 -2.52
CA GLU A 246 7.99 12.09 -3.08
C GLU A 246 7.45 13.40 -2.51
N SER A 247 8.01 13.90 -1.42
CA SER A 247 7.51 15.08 -0.72
C SER A 247 8.42 16.29 -0.86
N MET A 248 8.09 17.21 -1.76
CA MET A 248 8.79 18.49 -1.87
C MET A 248 8.70 19.32 -0.57
N VAL A 249 7.54 19.27 0.11
CA VAL A 249 7.35 20.02 1.37
C VAL A 249 8.32 19.55 2.44
N LYS A 250 8.47 18.23 2.62
CA LYS A 250 9.43 17.68 3.58
C LYS A 250 10.86 18.07 3.23
N MET A 251 11.19 18.06 1.94
CA MET A 251 12.50 18.44 1.45
C MET A 251 12.84 19.89 1.77
N VAL A 252 11.92 20.82 1.45
CA VAL A 252 12.08 22.24 1.78
C VAL A 252 12.18 22.45 3.29
N LEU A 253 11.35 21.75 4.07
CA LEU A 253 11.40 21.84 5.53
C LEU A 253 12.74 21.33 6.08
N THR A 254 13.25 20.22 5.55
CA THR A 254 14.58 19.68 5.92
C THR A 254 15.67 20.70 5.62
N TYR A 255 15.63 21.34 4.45
CA TYR A 255 16.57 22.40 4.09
C TYR A 255 16.53 23.56 5.11
N ILE A 256 15.34 24.06 5.42
CA ILE A 256 15.13 25.15 6.39
C ILE A 256 15.64 24.74 7.80
N VAL A 257 15.26 23.56 8.28
CA VAL A 257 15.70 23.06 9.60
C VAL A 257 17.22 22.94 9.65
N THR A 258 17.85 22.45 8.58
CA THR A 258 19.32 22.33 8.50
C THR A 258 19.99 23.71 8.60
N VAL A 259 19.47 24.71 7.89
CA VAL A 259 19.98 26.08 7.94
C VAL A 259 19.95 26.63 9.37
N PHE A 260 18.82 26.54 10.06
CA PHE A 260 18.67 27.06 11.43
C PHE A 260 19.52 26.28 12.46
N LEU A 261 19.60 24.95 12.31
CA LEU A 261 20.41 24.10 13.16
C LEU A 261 21.90 24.48 13.09
N PHE A 262 22.45 24.61 11.88
CA PHE A 262 23.86 24.96 11.70
C PHE A 262 24.15 26.42 12.07
N ALA A 263 23.22 27.35 11.82
CA ALA A 263 23.34 28.72 12.32
C ALA A 263 23.47 28.74 13.85
N TRP A 264 22.66 27.95 14.55
CA TRP A 264 22.77 27.80 16.01
C TRP A 264 24.09 27.17 16.43
N LEU A 265 24.54 26.12 15.73
CA LEU A 265 25.85 25.49 16.02
C LEU A 265 27.01 26.47 15.82
N PHE A 266 27.02 27.25 14.75
CA PHE A 266 28.07 28.24 14.51
C PHE A 266 28.07 29.36 15.55
N SER A 267 26.92 29.96 15.86
CA SER A 267 26.83 31.02 16.86
C SER A 267 27.19 30.54 18.27
N SER A 268 27.02 29.24 18.57
CA SER A 268 27.38 28.65 19.86
C SER A 268 28.87 28.32 19.99
N ASN A 269 29.59 28.12 18.88
CA ASN A 269 30.99 27.71 18.87
C ASN A 269 31.96 28.80 18.42
N VAL A 270 31.46 29.96 17.97
CA VAL A 270 32.26 31.11 17.53
C VAL A 270 31.91 32.31 18.36
N SER A 271 32.75 32.69 19.32
CA SER A 271 32.47 33.63 20.41
C SER A 271 32.15 35.08 19.99
N LEU A 272 32.35 35.46 18.74
CA LEU A 272 32.08 36.80 18.23
C LEU A 272 31.07 36.82 17.08
N LEU A 273 30.48 35.68 16.77
CA LEU A 273 29.55 35.56 15.66
C LEU A 273 28.10 35.73 16.15
N GLU A 274 27.49 36.86 15.76
CA GLU A 274 26.07 37.08 16.02
C GLU A 274 25.21 36.07 15.24
N TYR A 275 24.04 35.71 15.81
CA TYR A 275 23.15 34.72 15.16
C TYR A 275 22.76 35.09 13.75
N GLY A 276 22.55 36.37 13.43
CA GLY A 276 22.26 36.85 12.08
C GLY A 276 23.41 36.59 11.08
N GLN A 277 24.66 36.75 11.53
CA GLN A 277 25.84 36.43 10.74
C GLN A 277 26.00 34.92 10.56
N ALA A 278 25.76 34.16 11.63
CA ALA A 278 25.77 32.69 11.60
C ALA A 278 24.72 32.13 10.62
N LEU A 279 23.53 32.76 10.57
CA LEU A 279 22.49 32.42 9.60
C LEU A 279 22.93 32.69 8.16
N ALA A 280 23.58 33.82 7.91
CA ALA A 280 24.12 34.13 6.58
C ALA A 280 25.23 33.13 6.14
N VAL A 281 26.11 32.75 7.06
CA VAL A 281 27.11 31.71 6.84
C VAL A 281 26.44 30.39 6.49
N SER A 282 25.47 29.96 7.31
CA SER A 282 24.75 28.71 7.09
C SER A 282 24.02 28.68 5.74
N LEU A 283 23.40 29.79 5.31
CA LEU A 283 22.78 29.89 4.00
C LEU A 283 23.81 29.76 2.85
N LYS A 284 24.96 30.42 2.96
CA LYS A 284 26.05 30.29 1.98
C LYS A 284 26.54 28.87 1.85
N ASN A 285 26.81 28.19 2.98
CA ASN A 285 27.24 26.79 2.99
C ASN A 285 26.22 25.86 2.34
N MET A 286 24.94 26.05 2.64
CA MET A 286 23.87 25.26 2.00
C MET A 286 23.78 25.50 0.49
N ALA A 287 24.18 26.69 0.01
CA ALA A 287 24.28 26.98 -1.43
C ALA A 287 25.61 26.49 -2.06
N GLY A 288 26.46 25.83 -1.31
CA GLY A 288 27.79 25.39 -1.77
C GLY A 288 28.80 26.53 -1.91
N MET A 289 28.53 27.69 -1.27
CA MET A 289 29.42 28.85 -1.29
C MET A 289 30.32 28.83 -0.05
N ASP A 290 31.61 29.04 -0.25
CA ASP A 290 32.56 29.20 0.86
C ASP A 290 32.31 30.47 1.64
N SER A 291 32.53 30.41 2.96
CA SER A 291 32.38 31.56 3.87
C SER A 291 33.68 31.82 4.62
N ASP A 292 34.34 32.90 4.27
CA ASP A 292 35.61 33.30 4.93
C ASP A 292 35.41 33.73 6.39
N VAL A 293 34.16 33.98 6.82
CA VAL A 293 33.82 34.49 8.16
C VAL A 293 34.13 33.50 9.28
N ILE A 294 34.07 32.18 8.98
CA ILE A 294 34.29 31.10 9.96
C ILE A 294 35.49 30.23 9.64
N ARG A 295 36.30 30.64 8.67
CA ARG A 295 37.49 29.89 8.26
C ARG A 295 38.57 30.00 9.32
N ASP A 296 39.24 28.90 9.64
CA ASP A 296 40.39 28.82 10.57
C ASP A 296 40.09 29.22 12.03
N VAL A 297 38.80 29.20 12.45
CA VAL A 297 38.41 29.52 13.82
C VAL A 297 38.76 28.38 14.78
N SER A 298 38.34 27.15 14.44
CA SER A 298 38.72 25.94 15.16
C SER A 298 38.52 24.70 14.28
N PRO A 299 39.22 23.57 14.51
CA PRO A 299 39.03 22.33 13.75
C PRO A 299 37.60 21.82 13.78
N LEU A 300 36.86 22.05 14.85
CA LEU A 300 35.46 21.66 14.99
C LEU A 300 34.54 22.50 14.06
N VAL A 301 34.76 23.81 14.00
CA VAL A 301 34.01 24.73 13.15
C VAL A 301 34.28 24.43 11.68
N ASP A 302 35.53 24.18 11.31
CA ASP A 302 35.90 23.79 9.95
C ASP A 302 35.24 22.47 9.53
N MET A 303 35.21 21.47 10.44
CA MET A 303 34.50 20.21 10.20
C MET A 303 33.00 20.43 10.02
N LEU A 304 32.34 21.23 10.86
CA LEU A 304 30.92 21.57 10.73
C LEU A 304 30.62 22.30 9.41
N ASN A 305 31.54 23.19 8.98
CA ASN A 305 31.44 23.89 7.72
C ASN A 305 31.43 22.92 6.52
N VAL A 306 32.41 22.01 6.48
CA VAL A 306 32.49 20.98 5.41
C VAL A 306 31.29 20.06 5.44
N ILE A 307 30.85 19.61 6.61
CA ILE A 307 29.66 18.75 6.74
C ILE A 307 28.43 19.47 6.22
N GLN A 308 28.20 20.72 6.61
CA GLN A 308 27.03 21.46 6.16
C GLN A 308 27.03 21.71 4.65
N THR A 309 28.16 22.09 4.09
CA THR A 309 28.30 22.31 2.64
C THR A 309 28.02 21.02 1.87
N THR A 310 28.55 19.89 2.35
CA THR A 310 28.28 18.58 1.75
C THR A 310 26.80 18.24 1.82
N ILE A 311 26.14 18.45 2.95
CA ILE A 311 24.68 18.25 3.12
C ILE A 311 23.93 19.15 2.13
N GLY A 312 24.30 20.43 2.01
CA GLY A 312 23.67 21.39 1.09
C GLY A 312 23.72 20.92 -0.36
N ILE A 313 24.86 20.47 -0.83
CA ILE A 313 25.04 19.94 -2.19
C ILE A 313 24.16 18.72 -2.43
N ILE A 314 24.17 17.77 -1.48
CA ILE A 314 23.35 16.55 -1.55
C ILE A 314 21.85 16.90 -1.59
N LEU A 315 21.39 17.78 -0.68
CA LEU A 315 19.99 18.18 -0.61
C LEU A 315 19.55 18.90 -1.89
N THR A 316 20.39 19.76 -2.44
CA THR A 316 20.11 20.48 -3.71
C THR A 316 20.01 19.50 -4.88
N GLY A 317 20.89 18.50 -4.95
CA GLY A 317 20.84 17.45 -5.96
C GLY A 317 19.56 16.60 -5.87
N ILE A 318 19.19 16.17 -4.65
CA ILE A 318 17.95 15.41 -4.41
C ILE A 318 16.71 16.26 -4.74
N PHE A 319 16.71 17.54 -4.37
CA PHE A 319 15.62 18.46 -4.70
C PHE A 319 15.43 18.61 -6.22
N GLY A 320 16.52 18.79 -6.96
CA GLY A 320 16.49 18.82 -8.42
C GLY A 320 15.94 17.54 -9.04
N PHE A 321 16.33 16.38 -8.51
CA PHE A 321 15.82 15.09 -8.94
C PHE A 321 14.30 14.94 -8.69
N ILE A 322 13.83 15.29 -7.49
CA ILE A 322 12.40 15.24 -7.14
C ILE A 322 11.60 16.18 -8.02
N LEU A 323 12.09 17.41 -8.22
CA LEU A 323 11.44 18.41 -9.06
C LEU A 323 11.34 17.93 -10.51
N GLY A 324 12.45 17.42 -11.06
CA GLY A 324 12.49 16.89 -12.42
C GLY A 324 11.52 15.73 -12.65
N ASN A 325 11.43 14.81 -11.68
CA ASN A 325 10.46 13.72 -11.74
C ASN A 325 9.02 14.23 -11.67
N LYS A 326 8.75 15.24 -10.86
CA LYS A 326 7.39 15.78 -10.70
C LYS A 326 6.91 16.55 -11.92
N ILE A 327 7.81 17.29 -12.60
CA ILE A 327 7.51 17.97 -13.86
C ILE A 327 7.28 16.98 -14.99
N ARG A 328 8.08 15.92 -15.06
CA ARG A 328 7.93 14.89 -16.11
C ARG A 328 6.62 14.10 -15.99
N ASN A 329 6.07 13.98 -14.80
CA ASN A 329 4.89 13.18 -14.49
C ASN A 329 3.58 14.04 -14.42
N GLN A 330 3.62 15.29 -14.83
CA GLN A 330 2.45 16.15 -15.08
C GLN A 330 2.08 16.12 -16.56
#